data_94b623a0400e04b9fbed5f3298ba714e
#
_entry.id   94b623a0400e04b9fbed5f3298ba714e
#
_cell.length_a   1.000
_cell.length_b   1.000
_cell.length_c   1.000
_cell.angle_alpha   90.00
_cell.angle_beta   90.00
_cell.angle_gamma   90.00
#
_symmetry.space_group_name_H-M   'P 1'
#
loop_
_entity.id
_entity.type
_entity.pdbx_description
1 polymer ?
#
loop_
_entity_poly.entity_id
_entity_poly.type
_entity_poly.pdbx_seq_one_letter_code
_entity_poly.pdbx_strand_id
1 'polypeptide(L)'
;MFPIDKWFRILNEERNNQKVSNEPYQRTVKDDYVEDRNTYLKGGPIPTDAGGSGYTKKPPNSRAKSAPPIGEEVEPESFEMNPTLQPDVFQENKMLPEVRDRLVEIAKDFIDGLEVTVTIQDIRLTGSLANYNWSKYSDVDLHIIVDFSKIDEDTQLVKAFFDASRAKWNDTHDILLHGFEVEIYIENVEESHQSSGVYSVLHDKWIIEPVPQDVDIDFATARKKSDDIETRTNLIDHMISAGKYESSLRSIKKVKEKIRRMRRAGLSSAQKEFSAENIAFKILRRNGTLARLSQMNHSTYDKTMSMLDEKEEE
;
A
#
# COMPACT_ATOMS: atom_id res chain seq x y z
N MET A 1 10.04 8.77 -28.13
CA MET A 1 11.09 8.34 -27.18
C MET A 1 11.68 9.59 -26.56
N PHE A 2 11.26 9.97 -25.36
CA PHE A 2 11.83 11.11 -24.64
C PHE A 2 13.07 10.60 -23.89
N PRO A 3 14.22 11.21 -24.06
CA PRO A 3 15.43 10.80 -23.34
C PRO A 3 15.26 11.02 -21.84
N ILE A 4 15.68 10.04 -21.03
CA ILE A 4 15.75 10.08 -19.56
C ILE A 4 16.34 11.40 -19.06
N ASP A 5 17.38 11.90 -19.73
CA ASP A 5 18.07 13.17 -19.43
C ASP A 5 17.12 14.38 -19.36
N LYS A 6 16.00 14.35 -20.09
CA LYS A 6 15.04 15.46 -20.10
C LYS A 6 14.15 15.45 -18.86
N TRP A 7 13.80 14.27 -18.34
CA TRP A 7 13.04 14.12 -17.11
C TRP A 7 13.87 14.48 -15.88
N PHE A 8 15.11 13.98 -15.82
CA PHE A 8 16.06 14.36 -14.76
C PHE A 8 16.40 15.85 -14.77
N ARG A 9 16.44 16.48 -15.95
CA ARG A 9 16.65 17.93 -16.06
C ARG A 9 15.47 18.72 -15.51
N ILE A 10 14.22 18.31 -15.79
CA ILE A 10 13.00 18.95 -15.26
C ILE A 10 12.96 18.83 -13.74
N LEU A 11 13.22 17.65 -13.18
CA LEU A 11 13.24 17.43 -11.72
C LEU A 11 14.37 18.22 -11.04
N ASN A 12 15.53 18.38 -11.69
CA ASN A 12 16.63 19.18 -11.16
C ASN A 12 16.41 20.69 -11.31
N GLU A 13 15.72 21.14 -12.34
CA GLU A 13 15.32 22.54 -12.52
C GLU A 13 14.28 22.96 -11.48
N GLU A 14 13.30 22.12 -11.17
CA GLU A 14 12.33 22.34 -10.08
C GLU A 14 13.03 22.34 -8.70
N ARG A 15 14.00 21.47 -8.47
CA ARG A 15 14.80 21.42 -7.24
C ARG A 15 15.70 22.65 -7.07
N ASN A 16 16.23 23.21 -8.14
CA ASN A 16 17.05 24.43 -8.11
C ASN A 16 16.21 25.70 -7.93
N ASN A 17 14.99 25.74 -8.46
CA ASN A 17 14.06 26.84 -8.24
C ASN A 17 13.51 26.92 -6.81
N GLN A 18 13.50 25.80 -6.07
CA GLN A 18 13.17 25.79 -4.64
C GLN A 18 14.33 26.24 -3.73
N LYS A 19 15.55 26.38 -4.24
CA LYS A 19 16.72 26.84 -3.47
C LYS A 19 16.87 28.35 -3.33
N VAL A 20 15.97 29.15 -3.86
CA VAL A 20 16.07 30.64 -3.89
C VAL A 20 15.14 31.32 -2.86
N SER A 21 14.65 30.66 -1.85
CA SER A 21 14.09 31.34 -0.68
C SER A 21 14.93 31.03 0.56
N ASN A 22 15.80 31.95 0.92
CA ASN A 22 16.58 31.94 2.15
C ASN A 22 15.66 32.17 3.35
N GLU A 23 15.16 31.09 3.97
CA GLU A 23 14.85 31.06 5.40
C GLU A 23 14.87 29.60 5.90
N PRO A 24 15.36 29.29 7.10
CA PRO A 24 15.60 27.93 7.53
C PRO A 24 14.30 27.29 8.02
N TYR A 25 13.58 26.62 7.14
CA TYR A 25 12.52 25.73 7.55
C TYR A 25 13.11 24.32 7.79
N GLN A 26 13.71 24.16 8.96
CA GLN A 26 14.12 22.83 9.42
C GLN A 26 12.90 22.07 9.92
N ARG A 27 12.32 21.25 9.07
CA ARG A 27 11.43 20.18 9.47
C ARG A 27 12.12 18.87 9.15
N THR A 28 12.50 18.14 10.18
CA THR A 28 12.97 16.76 10.08
C THR A 28 11.84 15.87 9.58
N VAL A 29 11.75 15.71 8.27
CA VAL A 29 10.80 14.85 7.57
C VAL A 29 11.55 13.58 7.20
N LYS A 30 11.75 12.66 8.13
CA LYS A 30 12.40 11.39 7.80
C LYS A 30 11.54 10.14 7.98
N ASP A 31 10.41 10.21 8.69
CA ASP A 31 9.65 9.00 9.03
C ASP A 31 8.17 9.00 8.62
N ASP A 32 7.64 10.12 8.11
CA ASP A 32 6.20 10.24 7.82
C ASP A 32 5.82 9.90 6.36
N TYR A 33 6.79 9.53 5.52
CA TYR A 33 6.64 9.69 4.08
C TYR A 33 6.27 8.41 3.30
N VAL A 34 6.37 7.23 3.87
CA VAL A 34 6.29 5.99 3.08
C VAL A 34 4.86 5.47 2.91
N GLU A 35 3.97 5.68 3.87
CA GLU A 35 2.57 5.21 3.74
C GLU A 35 1.59 6.30 3.25
N ASP A 36 1.91 7.60 3.42
CA ASP A 36 1.05 8.70 2.98
C ASP A 36 1.29 9.17 1.53
N ARG A 37 2.39 8.76 0.87
CA ARG A 37 2.65 9.13 -0.54
C ARG A 37 1.62 8.62 -1.53
N ASN A 38 1.04 7.47 -1.30
CA ASN A 38 -0.04 6.94 -2.15
C ASN A 38 -1.30 7.81 -2.11
N THR A 39 -1.37 8.73 -1.16
CA THR A 39 -2.53 9.57 -0.91
C THR A 39 -2.41 10.97 -1.52
N TYR A 40 -1.18 11.51 -1.65
CA TYR A 40 -0.97 12.88 -2.11
C TYR A 40 -0.91 13.06 -3.63
N LEU A 41 -0.69 12.00 -4.40
CA LEU A 41 -0.59 12.09 -5.87
C LEU A 41 -1.94 12.12 -6.60
N LYS A 42 -3.07 12.08 -5.88
CA LYS A 42 -4.43 12.06 -6.47
C LYS A 42 -5.05 13.45 -6.75
N GLY A 43 -4.39 14.56 -6.48
CA GLY A 43 -5.04 15.87 -6.45
C GLY A 43 -4.33 17.05 -7.11
N GLY A 44 -3.40 16.86 -8.01
CA GLY A 44 -2.86 18.01 -8.79
C GLY A 44 -3.78 18.39 -9.95
N PRO A 45 -4.09 19.70 -10.19
CA PRO A 45 -4.86 20.11 -11.35
C PRO A 45 -4.08 19.85 -12.63
N ILE A 46 -4.64 19.04 -13.53
CA ILE A 46 -4.15 18.90 -14.91
C ILE A 46 -4.48 20.20 -15.65
N PRO A 47 -3.56 20.82 -16.40
CA PRO A 47 -3.87 21.97 -17.23
C PRO A 47 -4.91 21.60 -18.29
N THR A 48 -6.01 22.32 -18.30
CA THR A 48 -7.04 22.23 -19.34
C THR A 48 -6.53 22.94 -20.58
N ASP A 49 -6.03 22.16 -21.56
CA ASP A 49 -6.14 22.50 -22.98
C ASP A 49 -5.70 21.30 -23.83
N ALA A 50 -6.66 20.51 -24.26
CA ALA A 50 -6.74 19.85 -25.57
C ALA A 50 -8.00 18.98 -25.64
N GLY A 51 -8.77 19.21 -26.67
CA GLY A 51 -10.10 18.71 -26.94
C GLY A 51 -10.37 17.24 -26.80
N GLY A 52 -11.50 16.98 -26.24
CA GLY A 52 -12.46 15.95 -26.60
C GLY A 52 -12.04 14.48 -26.63
N SER A 53 -12.14 13.78 -25.52
CA SER A 53 -12.65 12.41 -25.49
C SER A 53 -13.14 12.13 -24.08
N GLY A 54 -14.43 11.75 -23.96
CA GLY A 54 -15.12 11.63 -22.68
C GLY A 54 -14.50 10.55 -21.79
N TYR A 55 -13.67 10.95 -20.87
CA TYR A 55 -13.33 10.18 -19.70
C TYR A 55 -14.42 10.36 -18.66
N THR A 56 -15.32 9.40 -18.57
CA THR A 56 -16.18 9.26 -17.40
C THR A 56 -15.28 9.05 -16.18
N LYS A 57 -15.34 9.99 -15.23
CA LYS A 57 -14.66 9.85 -13.93
C LYS A 57 -15.12 8.54 -13.30
N LYS A 58 -14.26 7.51 -13.29
CA LYS A 58 -14.46 6.33 -12.46
C LYS A 58 -14.48 6.81 -11.00
N PRO A 59 -15.43 6.37 -10.18
CA PRO A 59 -15.41 6.76 -8.77
C PRO A 59 -14.12 6.32 -8.11
N PRO A 60 -13.55 7.13 -7.18
CA PRO A 60 -12.33 6.76 -6.48
C PRO A 60 -12.67 5.67 -5.46
N ASN A 61 -12.58 4.39 -5.82
CA ASN A 61 -12.57 3.26 -4.89
C ASN A 61 -12.69 1.93 -5.64
N SER A 62 -11.66 1.54 -6.37
CA SER A 62 -11.53 0.14 -6.78
C SER A 62 -10.99 -0.73 -5.63
N ARG A 63 -10.21 -0.16 -4.70
CA ARG A 63 -9.68 -0.86 -3.52
C ARG A 63 -10.72 -1.29 -2.47
N ALA A 64 -11.97 -0.84 -2.57
CA ALA A 64 -13.03 -1.22 -1.63
C ALA A 64 -13.77 -2.51 -2.01
N LYS A 65 -13.40 -3.17 -3.12
CA LYS A 65 -14.16 -4.35 -3.59
C LYS A 65 -13.85 -5.64 -2.86
N SER A 66 -12.69 -5.75 -2.21
CA SER A 66 -12.32 -6.91 -1.40
C SER A 66 -12.43 -6.67 0.11
N ALA A 67 -12.62 -5.41 0.54
CA ALA A 67 -12.89 -5.15 1.94
C ALA A 67 -14.35 -5.48 2.26
N PRO A 68 -14.63 -6.24 3.33
CA PRO A 68 -16.00 -6.45 3.78
C PRO A 68 -16.68 -5.11 4.07
N PRO A 69 -18.04 -5.04 4.01
CA PRO A 69 -18.78 -3.86 4.40
C PRO A 69 -18.30 -3.33 5.75
N ILE A 70 -18.22 -2.01 5.89
CA ILE A 70 -17.71 -1.36 7.11
C ILE A 70 -18.52 -1.89 8.31
N GLY A 71 -17.81 -2.53 9.27
CA GLY A 71 -18.40 -3.05 10.50
C GLY A 71 -18.74 -4.54 10.46
N GLU A 72 -18.41 -5.29 9.41
CA GLU A 72 -18.50 -6.76 9.48
C GLU A 72 -17.52 -7.31 10.51
N GLU A 73 -18.00 -8.25 11.29
CA GLU A 73 -17.19 -8.95 12.28
C GLU A 73 -16.17 -9.85 11.57
N VAL A 74 -14.89 -9.62 11.86
CA VAL A 74 -13.80 -10.44 11.30
C VAL A 74 -13.66 -11.68 12.17
N GLU A 75 -13.90 -12.85 11.57
CA GLU A 75 -13.83 -14.14 12.24
C GLU A 75 -12.40 -14.49 12.67
N PRO A 76 -12.20 -14.97 13.93
CA PRO A 76 -10.89 -15.38 14.44
C PRO A 76 -10.20 -16.43 13.58
N GLU A 77 -10.97 -17.38 13.05
CA GLU A 77 -10.52 -18.51 12.24
C GLU A 77 -9.79 -18.02 10.97
N SER A 78 -10.12 -16.81 10.49
CA SER A 78 -9.45 -16.21 9.33
C SER A 78 -7.98 -15.85 9.58
N PHE A 79 -7.48 -15.96 10.80
CA PHE A 79 -6.08 -15.74 11.18
C PHE A 79 -5.34 -17.02 11.55
N GLU A 80 -6.01 -18.15 11.57
CA GLU A 80 -5.41 -19.45 11.82
C GLU A 80 -4.45 -19.86 10.70
N MET A 81 -3.53 -20.73 11.04
CA MET A 81 -2.59 -21.29 10.07
C MET A 81 -3.27 -22.42 9.30
N ASN A 82 -3.12 -22.40 7.99
CA ASN A 82 -3.58 -23.49 7.14
C ASN A 82 -2.62 -24.68 7.21
N PRO A 83 -3.09 -25.91 7.03
CA PRO A 83 -2.23 -27.08 7.02
C PRO A 83 -1.36 -27.17 5.76
N THR A 84 -1.74 -26.49 4.69
CA THR A 84 -1.07 -26.47 3.38
C THR A 84 -0.86 -25.05 2.89
N LEU A 85 0.09 -24.86 1.98
CA LEU A 85 0.14 -23.66 1.16
C LEU A 85 -1.15 -23.55 0.34
N GLN A 86 -1.43 -22.34 -0.19
CA GLN A 86 -2.63 -22.09 -0.97
C GLN A 86 -2.67 -23.00 -2.23
N PRO A 87 -3.66 -23.92 -2.34
CA PRO A 87 -3.62 -24.98 -3.38
C PRO A 87 -3.84 -24.47 -4.82
N ASP A 88 -4.48 -23.29 -4.99
CA ASP A 88 -4.61 -22.66 -6.30
C ASP A 88 -3.34 -21.93 -6.75
N VAL A 89 -2.32 -21.84 -5.86
CA VAL A 89 -1.02 -21.21 -6.13
C VAL A 89 0.10 -22.22 -6.12
N PHE A 90 0.07 -23.20 -5.18
CA PHE A 90 1.13 -24.18 -4.98
C PHE A 90 0.58 -25.60 -4.96
N GLN A 91 1.29 -26.51 -5.59
CA GLN A 91 1.12 -27.94 -5.48
C GLN A 91 2.47 -28.58 -5.13
N GLU A 92 2.50 -29.49 -4.14
CA GLU A 92 3.74 -30.18 -3.71
C GLU A 92 4.92 -29.22 -3.47
N ASN A 93 4.67 -28.11 -2.78
CA ASN A 93 5.66 -27.05 -2.49
C ASN A 93 6.21 -26.31 -3.73
N LYS A 94 5.61 -26.49 -4.91
CA LYS A 94 5.98 -25.83 -6.15
C LYS A 94 4.84 -24.94 -6.65
N MET A 95 5.18 -23.78 -7.19
CA MET A 95 4.18 -22.92 -7.81
C MET A 95 3.59 -23.59 -9.05
N LEU A 96 2.28 -23.46 -9.22
CA LEU A 96 1.60 -23.95 -10.42
C LEU A 96 2.14 -23.23 -11.67
N PRO A 97 2.43 -23.94 -12.77
CA PRO A 97 3.03 -23.33 -13.95
C PRO A 97 2.21 -22.16 -14.52
N GLU A 98 0.88 -22.29 -14.57
CA GLU A 98 -0.03 -21.26 -15.05
C GLU A 98 -0.03 -20.00 -14.18
N VAL A 99 0.10 -20.16 -12.88
CA VAL A 99 0.23 -19.05 -11.93
C VAL A 99 1.57 -18.35 -12.15
N ARG A 100 2.64 -19.14 -12.23
CA ARG A 100 3.99 -18.63 -12.47
C ARG A 100 4.07 -17.82 -13.76
N ASP A 101 3.58 -18.37 -14.86
CA ASP A 101 3.62 -17.73 -16.17
C ASP A 101 2.84 -16.41 -16.15
N ARG A 102 1.68 -16.38 -15.50
CA ARG A 102 0.87 -15.16 -15.37
C ARG A 102 1.57 -14.08 -14.51
N LEU A 103 2.19 -14.46 -13.39
CA LEU A 103 2.93 -13.51 -12.56
C LEU A 103 4.15 -12.92 -13.28
N VAL A 104 4.86 -13.73 -14.08
CA VAL A 104 5.94 -13.27 -14.94
C VAL A 104 5.45 -12.30 -16.00
N GLU A 105 4.31 -12.60 -16.64
CA GLU A 105 3.68 -11.72 -17.63
C GLU A 105 3.30 -10.36 -17.01
N ILE A 106 2.60 -10.36 -15.87
CA ILE A 106 2.20 -9.16 -15.15
C ILE A 106 3.43 -8.28 -14.78
N ALA A 107 4.50 -8.91 -14.28
CA ALA A 107 5.72 -8.19 -13.91
C ALA A 107 6.39 -7.56 -15.13
N LYS A 108 6.42 -8.26 -16.28
CA LYS A 108 6.97 -7.74 -17.54
C LYS A 108 6.12 -6.60 -18.09
N ASP A 109 4.80 -6.74 -18.13
CA ASP A 109 3.89 -5.70 -18.60
C ASP A 109 4.04 -4.41 -17.79
N PHE A 110 4.20 -4.54 -16.46
CA PHE A 110 4.49 -3.39 -15.62
C PHE A 110 5.81 -2.70 -16.00
N ILE A 111 6.89 -3.46 -16.15
CA ILE A 111 8.23 -2.92 -16.50
C ILE A 111 8.24 -2.34 -17.90
N ASP A 112 7.61 -2.99 -18.87
CA ASP A 112 7.54 -2.52 -20.26
C ASP A 112 6.69 -1.24 -20.38
N GLY A 113 5.77 -1.02 -19.46
CA GLY A 113 4.99 0.22 -19.34
C GLY A 113 5.76 1.40 -18.75
N LEU A 114 6.99 1.19 -18.24
CA LEU A 114 7.83 2.28 -17.73
C LEU A 114 8.62 2.94 -18.87
N GLU A 115 8.80 4.25 -18.77
CA GLU A 115 9.62 5.03 -19.75
C GLU A 115 11.13 4.89 -19.51
N VAL A 116 11.55 3.97 -18.65
CA VAL A 116 12.94 3.70 -18.29
C VAL A 116 13.33 2.26 -18.59
N THR A 117 14.56 2.04 -19.05
CA THR A 117 15.06 0.69 -19.27
C THR A 117 15.44 0.05 -17.94
N VAL A 118 14.76 -1.03 -17.59
CA VAL A 118 14.94 -1.74 -16.32
C VAL A 118 15.31 -3.19 -16.62
N THR A 119 16.29 -3.72 -15.89
CA THR A 119 16.63 -5.14 -15.95
C THR A 119 16.11 -5.82 -14.69
N ILE A 120 15.14 -6.73 -14.87
CA ILE A 120 14.62 -7.56 -13.77
C ILE A 120 15.72 -8.52 -13.33
N GLN A 121 16.05 -8.50 -12.03
CA GLN A 121 17.00 -9.44 -11.42
C GLN A 121 16.27 -10.68 -10.91
N ASP A 122 15.08 -10.51 -10.33
CA ASP A 122 14.21 -11.57 -9.87
C ASP A 122 12.75 -11.08 -9.82
N ILE A 123 11.81 -12.01 -9.80
CA ILE A 123 10.40 -11.77 -9.51
C ILE A 123 10.07 -12.68 -8.34
N ARG A 124 9.51 -12.14 -7.26
CA ARG A 124 9.28 -12.88 -6.01
C ARG A 124 7.84 -12.77 -5.57
N LEU A 125 7.29 -13.89 -5.15
CA LEU A 125 6.04 -13.93 -4.37
C LEU A 125 6.42 -13.96 -2.88
N THR A 126 5.80 -13.07 -2.10
CA THR A 126 5.97 -12.99 -0.64
C THR A 126 4.61 -12.93 0.05
N GLY A 127 4.59 -12.51 1.31
CA GLY A 127 3.35 -12.31 2.04
C GLY A 127 2.66 -13.59 2.47
N SER A 128 1.36 -13.50 2.73
CA SER A 128 0.60 -14.62 3.28
C SER A 128 0.38 -15.75 2.28
N LEU A 129 0.30 -15.47 0.98
CA LEU A 129 0.17 -16.50 -0.05
C LEU A 129 1.44 -17.34 -0.23
N ALA A 130 2.61 -16.78 0.10
CA ALA A 130 3.87 -17.54 0.18
C ALA A 130 4.10 -18.18 1.55
N ASN A 131 3.05 -18.37 2.34
CA ASN A 131 3.10 -18.91 3.69
C ASN A 131 1.83 -19.68 4.03
N TYR A 132 1.74 -20.23 5.24
CA TYR A 132 0.60 -21.00 5.75
C TYR A 132 -0.50 -20.13 6.38
N ASN A 133 -0.29 -18.83 6.54
CA ASN A 133 -1.25 -17.88 7.13
C ASN A 133 -2.12 -17.15 6.09
N TRP A 134 -2.29 -17.77 4.92
CA TRP A 134 -3.17 -17.24 3.89
C TRP A 134 -4.66 -17.35 4.27
N SER A 135 -5.49 -16.49 3.70
CA SER A 135 -6.94 -16.48 3.89
C SER A 135 -7.62 -15.88 2.66
N LYS A 136 -8.95 -15.89 2.62
CA LYS A 136 -9.73 -15.21 1.57
C LYS A 136 -9.46 -13.69 1.44
N TYR A 137 -8.78 -13.10 2.42
CA TYR A 137 -8.38 -11.68 2.43
C TYR A 137 -6.92 -11.47 2.05
N SER A 138 -6.23 -12.52 1.60
CA SER A 138 -4.83 -12.41 1.16
C SER A 138 -4.74 -11.72 -0.19
N ASP A 139 -3.64 -11.01 -0.38
CA ASP A 139 -3.24 -10.39 -1.64
C ASP A 139 -2.07 -11.18 -2.24
N VAL A 140 -1.86 -11.10 -3.55
CA VAL A 140 -0.66 -11.58 -4.22
C VAL A 140 0.40 -10.49 -4.15
N ASP A 141 1.29 -10.56 -3.17
CA ASP A 141 2.40 -9.62 -2.99
C ASP A 141 3.52 -9.95 -3.99
N LEU A 142 3.50 -9.32 -5.18
CA LEU A 142 4.44 -9.56 -6.28
C LEU A 142 5.56 -8.53 -6.25
N HIS A 143 6.77 -8.98 -5.90
CA HIS A 143 7.95 -8.13 -5.77
C HIS A 143 8.87 -8.29 -6.99
N ILE A 144 9.12 -7.20 -7.69
CA ILE A 144 10.05 -7.13 -8.82
C ILE A 144 11.37 -6.58 -8.29
N ILE A 145 12.42 -7.37 -8.39
CA ILE A 145 13.74 -7.04 -7.86
C ILE A 145 14.59 -6.41 -8.96
N VAL A 146 15.09 -5.22 -8.69
CA VAL A 146 15.84 -4.38 -9.61
C VAL A 146 17.09 -3.82 -8.93
N ASP A 147 18.15 -3.68 -9.65
CA ASP A 147 19.36 -2.99 -9.19
C ASP A 147 19.22 -1.47 -9.45
N PHE A 148 18.87 -0.72 -8.41
CA PHE A 148 18.64 0.72 -8.50
C PHE A 148 19.91 1.49 -8.91
N SER A 149 21.09 1.00 -8.53
CA SER A 149 22.36 1.65 -8.87
C SER A 149 22.66 1.65 -10.37
N LYS A 150 22.05 0.73 -11.12
CA LYS A 150 22.18 0.69 -12.60
C LYS A 150 21.25 1.65 -13.32
N ILE A 151 20.33 2.28 -12.60
CA ILE A 151 19.40 3.26 -13.16
C ILE A 151 19.91 4.67 -12.88
N ASP A 152 20.23 4.97 -11.62
CA ASP A 152 20.80 6.25 -11.20
C ASP A 152 21.60 6.12 -9.90
N GLU A 153 22.58 6.99 -9.70
CA GLU A 153 23.38 7.04 -8.46
C GLU A 153 22.53 7.46 -7.25
N ASP A 154 21.49 8.27 -7.45
CA ASP A 154 20.52 8.62 -6.41
C ASP A 154 19.46 7.52 -6.28
N THR A 155 19.81 6.44 -5.60
CA THR A 155 18.90 5.29 -5.36
C THR A 155 17.62 5.67 -4.60
N GLN A 156 17.61 6.78 -3.85
CA GLN A 156 16.41 7.28 -3.18
C GLN A 156 15.43 7.90 -4.19
N LEU A 157 15.95 8.61 -5.19
CA LEU A 157 15.15 9.12 -6.30
C LEU A 157 14.55 7.98 -7.13
N VAL A 158 15.38 6.96 -7.45
CA VAL A 158 14.93 5.75 -8.14
C VAL A 158 13.80 5.06 -7.36
N LYS A 159 13.98 4.91 -6.04
CA LYS A 159 12.92 4.35 -5.18
C LYS A 159 11.63 5.17 -5.24
N ALA A 160 11.73 6.49 -5.14
CA ALA A 160 10.57 7.36 -5.21
C ALA A 160 9.84 7.28 -6.55
N PHE A 161 10.58 7.16 -7.66
CA PHE A 161 10.02 6.95 -9.00
C PHE A 161 9.25 5.63 -9.09
N PHE A 162 9.84 4.51 -8.64
CA PHE A 162 9.17 3.22 -8.65
C PHE A 162 7.96 3.17 -7.71
N ASP A 163 8.07 3.77 -6.53
CA ASP A 163 6.95 3.86 -5.59
C ASP A 163 5.76 4.61 -6.20
N ALA A 164 6.00 5.69 -6.93
CA ALA A 164 4.96 6.43 -7.63
C ALA A 164 4.36 5.62 -8.79
N SER A 165 5.22 4.97 -9.60
CA SER A 165 4.79 4.17 -10.75
C SER A 165 3.94 2.98 -10.34
N ARG A 166 4.39 2.20 -9.32
CA ARG A 166 3.60 1.08 -8.80
C ARG A 166 2.29 1.51 -8.17
N ALA A 167 2.29 2.64 -7.44
CA ALA A 167 1.07 3.15 -6.84
C ALA A 167 0.02 3.49 -7.90
N LYS A 168 0.44 4.15 -8.99
CA LYS A 168 -0.43 4.44 -10.14
C LYS A 168 -0.92 3.15 -10.77
N TRP A 169 -0.05 2.15 -10.96
CA TRP A 169 -0.39 0.88 -11.59
C TRP A 169 -1.40 0.10 -10.74
N ASN A 170 -1.13 -0.10 -9.44
CA ASN A 170 -2.03 -0.76 -8.50
C ASN A 170 -3.38 -0.03 -8.35
N ASP A 171 -3.42 1.30 -8.55
CA ASP A 171 -4.66 2.08 -8.52
C ASP A 171 -5.50 1.93 -9.82
N THR A 172 -4.85 1.61 -10.94
CA THR A 172 -5.51 1.54 -12.27
C THR A 172 -5.88 0.12 -12.69
N HIS A 173 -5.31 -0.90 -12.06
CA HIS A 173 -5.53 -2.30 -12.39
C HIS A 173 -6.18 -3.05 -11.21
N ASP A 174 -7.19 -3.84 -11.52
CA ASP A 174 -7.86 -4.76 -10.60
C ASP A 174 -7.62 -6.19 -11.11
N ILE A 175 -6.37 -6.67 -11.04
CA ILE A 175 -6.01 -8.00 -11.53
C ILE A 175 -6.24 -9.01 -10.41
N LEU A 176 -7.04 -10.03 -10.68
CA LEU A 176 -7.32 -11.12 -9.76
C LEU A 176 -6.70 -12.42 -10.27
N LEU A 177 -5.94 -13.08 -9.39
CA LEU A 177 -5.41 -14.41 -9.61
C LEU A 177 -6.11 -15.37 -8.65
N HIS A 178 -6.98 -16.24 -9.18
CA HIS A 178 -7.85 -17.12 -8.38
C HIS A 178 -8.61 -16.39 -7.25
N GLY A 179 -9.00 -15.13 -7.50
CA GLY A 179 -9.74 -14.30 -6.55
C GLY A 179 -8.86 -13.46 -5.62
N PHE A 180 -7.54 -13.62 -5.66
CA PHE A 180 -6.59 -12.79 -4.92
C PHE A 180 -6.13 -11.61 -5.76
N GLU A 181 -6.18 -10.40 -5.19
CA GLU A 181 -5.75 -9.17 -5.87
C GLU A 181 -4.21 -9.14 -5.99
N VAL A 182 -3.70 -8.78 -7.18
CA VAL A 182 -2.26 -8.67 -7.41
C VAL A 182 -1.79 -7.25 -7.08
N GLU A 183 -0.91 -7.14 -6.09
CA GLU A 183 -0.20 -5.92 -5.74
C GLU A 183 1.27 -6.01 -6.14
N ILE A 184 1.74 -5.06 -6.97
CA ILE A 184 3.15 -4.99 -7.38
C ILE A 184 3.94 -4.13 -6.41
N TYR A 185 5.15 -4.60 -6.10
CA TYR A 185 6.19 -3.89 -5.36
C TYR A 185 7.49 -3.94 -6.14
N ILE A 186 8.28 -2.85 -6.10
CA ILE A 186 9.61 -2.83 -6.69
C ILE A 186 10.63 -2.62 -5.56
N GLU A 187 11.62 -3.51 -5.50
CA GLU A 187 12.64 -3.51 -4.46
C GLU A 187 14.04 -3.48 -5.05
N ASN A 188 14.93 -2.77 -4.35
CA ASN A 188 16.34 -2.83 -4.69
C ASN A 188 16.92 -4.22 -4.35
N VAL A 189 17.82 -4.71 -5.19
CA VAL A 189 18.53 -5.98 -4.97
C VAL A 189 19.23 -6.05 -3.60
N GLU A 190 19.64 -4.89 -3.06
CA GLU A 190 20.29 -4.79 -1.73
C GLU A 190 19.30 -4.77 -0.55
N GLU A 191 18.00 -4.62 -0.79
CA GLU A 191 17.01 -4.63 0.28
C GLU A 191 16.83 -6.04 0.85
N SER A 192 16.91 -6.17 2.17
CA SER A 192 16.72 -7.44 2.85
C SER A 192 15.24 -7.75 3.03
N HIS A 193 14.81 -8.93 2.61
CA HIS A 193 13.45 -9.42 2.90
C HIS A 193 13.29 -9.80 4.37
N GLN A 194 12.16 -9.39 4.94
CA GLN A 194 11.77 -9.78 6.31
C GLN A 194 10.63 -10.82 6.30
N SER A 195 10.20 -11.29 5.12
CA SER A 195 9.14 -12.27 4.98
C SER A 195 9.63 -13.66 5.40
N SER A 196 8.76 -14.44 6.06
CA SER A 196 9.01 -15.81 6.48
C SER A 196 8.83 -16.85 5.35
N GLY A 197 8.27 -16.43 4.20
CA GLY A 197 8.19 -17.20 2.97
C GLY A 197 8.52 -16.32 1.77
N VAL A 198 9.47 -16.73 0.93
CA VAL A 198 9.86 -16.00 -0.30
C VAL A 198 10.09 -17.01 -1.42
N TYR A 199 9.26 -16.94 -2.44
CA TYR A 199 9.39 -17.79 -3.64
C TYR A 199 9.87 -16.97 -4.83
N SER A 200 10.99 -17.40 -5.46
CA SER A 200 11.41 -16.84 -6.74
C SER A 200 10.53 -17.39 -7.85
N VAL A 201 9.65 -16.54 -8.37
CA VAL A 201 8.78 -16.84 -9.51
C VAL A 201 9.60 -16.97 -10.79
N LEU A 202 10.64 -16.14 -10.94
CA LEU A 202 11.50 -16.16 -12.13
C LEU A 202 12.31 -17.46 -12.21
N HIS A 203 12.85 -17.92 -11.08
CA HIS A 203 13.72 -19.11 -11.01
C HIS A 203 12.99 -20.38 -10.56
N ASP A 204 11.68 -20.33 -10.31
CA ASP A 204 10.82 -21.45 -9.91
C ASP A 204 11.33 -22.20 -8.69
N LYS A 205 11.68 -21.47 -7.62
CA LYS A 205 12.25 -22.06 -6.40
C LYS A 205 12.03 -21.21 -5.16
N TRP A 206 12.00 -21.84 -3.99
CA TRP A 206 12.04 -21.15 -2.72
C TRP A 206 13.41 -20.48 -2.50
N ILE A 207 13.39 -19.22 -2.09
CA ILE A 207 14.54 -18.51 -1.51
C ILE A 207 14.51 -18.68 0.00
N ILE A 208 13.32 -18.51 0.61
CA ILE A 208 13.02 -18.81 2.00
C ILE A 208 11.77 -19.68 1.99
N GLU A 209 11.94 -20.95 2.33
CA GLU A 209 10.82 -21.88 2.42
C GLU A 209 10.08 -21.65 3.73
N PRO A 210 8.73 -21.44 3.68
CA PRO A 210 7.96 -21.21 4.89
C PRO A 210 7.86 -22.49 5.72
N VAL A 211 7.90 -22.31 7.03
CA VAL A 211 7.74 -23.43 7.98
C VAL A 211 6.39 -23.28 8.69
N PRO A 212 5.55 -24.32 8.71
CA PRO A 212 4.34 -24.32 9.51
C PRO A 212 4.66 -24.00 10.96
N GLN A 213 3.94 -23.05 11.53
CA GLN A 213 4.12 -22.64 12.93
C GLN A 213 2.85 -22.96 13.70
N ASP A 214 3.01 -23.52 14.89
CA ASP A 214 1.94 -23.59 15.87
C ASP A 214 1.93 -22.26 16.64
N VAL A 215 0.95 -21.40 16.37
CA VAL A 215 0.90 -20.05 16.93
C VAL A 215 -0.39 -19.89 17.73
N ASP A 216 -0.22 -19.61 19.02
CA ASP A 216 -1.33 -19.17 19.87
C ASP A 216 -1.54 -17.66 19.70
N ILE A 217 -2.65 -17.29 19.07
CA ILE A 217 -3.00 -15.89 18.80
C ILE A 217 -3.91 -15.36 19.92
N ASP A 218 -3.45 -14.36 20.66
CA ASP A 218 -4.29 -13.62 21.61
C ASP A 218 -5.31 -12.73 20.88
N PHE A 219 -6.34 -13.38 20.34
CA PHE A 219 -7.39 -12.72 19.59
C PHE A 219 -8.23 -11.77 20.47
N ALA A 220 -8.41 -12.09 21.74
CA ALA A 220 -9.16 -11.24 22.66
C ALA A 220 -8.49 -9.87 22.87
N THR A 221 -7.18 -9.86 23.07
CA THR A 221 -6.41 -8.62 23.15
C THR A 221 -6.38 -7.88 21.80
N ALA A 222 -6.25 -8.60 20.68
CA ALA A 222 -6.28 -8.01 19.35
C ALA A 222 -7.63 -7.31 19.10
N ARG A 223 -8.75 -7.97 19.40
CA ARG A 223 -10.09 -7.40 19.26
C ARG A 223 -10.27 -6.14 20.10
N LYS A 224 -9.89 -6.17 21.38
CA LYS A 224 -9.97 -5.00 22.25
C LYS A 224 -9.16 -3.79 21.72
N LYS A 225 -8.03 -4.06 21.07
CA LYS A 225 -7.20 -2.99 20.45
C LYS A 225 -7.86 -2.42 19.19
N SER A 226 -8.47 -3.26 18.36
CA SER A 226 -9.21 -2.80 17.16
C SER A 226 -10.45 -2.00 17.56
N ASP A 227 -11.23 -2.46 18.53
CA ASP A 227 -12.45 -1.79 19.01
C ASP A 227 -12.16 -0.36 19.54
N ASP A 228 -11.02 -0.15 20.24
CA ASP A 228 -10.61 1.19 20.66
C ASP A 228 -10.33 2.12 19.48
N ILE A 229 -9.73 1.62 18.40
CA ILE A 229 -9.49 2.40 17.18
C ILE A 229 -10.80 2.68 16.44
N GLU A 230 -11.68 1.72 16.32
CA GLU A 230 -13.00 1.87 15.69
C GLU A 230 -13.85 2.90 16.42
N THR A 231 -13.89 2.83 17.75
CA THR A 231 -14.59 3.81 18.60
C THR A 231 -14.06 5.23 18.33
N ARG A 232 -12.74 5.40 18.26
CA ARG A 232 -12.13 6.71 17.94
C ARG A 232 -12.47 7.17 16.53
N THR A 233 -12.50 6.26 15.56
CA THR A 233 -12.86 6.57 14.18
C THR A 233 -14.31 7.02 14.07
N ASN A 234 -15.22 6.37 14.80
CA ASN A 234 -16.63 6.77 14.88
C ASN A 234 -16.81 8.17 15.51
N LEU A 235 -16.07 8.47 16.58
CA LEU A 235 -16.09 9.80 17.19
C LEU A 235 -15.60 10.90 16.21
N ILE A 236 -14.59 10.60 15.41
CA ILE A 236 -14.10 11.55 14.39
C ILE A 236 -15.17 11.79 13.32
N ASP A 237 -15.88 10.76 12.89
CA ASP A 237 -16.97 10.88 11.93
C ASP A 237 -18.08 11.84 12.43
N HIS A 238 -18.47 11.69 13.69
CA HIS A 238 -19.39 12.62 14.34
C HIS A 238 -18.85 14.06 14.39
N MET A 239 -17.54 14.23 14.61
CA MET A 239 -16.93 15.57 14.59
C MET A 239 -16.97 16.20 13.19
N ILE A 240 -16.72 15.41 12.14
CA ILE A 240 -16.79 15.83 10.74
C ILE A 240 -18.23 16.24 10.40
N SER A 241 -19.21 15.42 10.79
CA SER A 241 -20.64 15.71 10.59
C SER A 241 -21.08 16.99 11.33
N ALA A 242 -20.42 17.33 12.43
CA ALA A 242 -20.65 18.58 13.17
C ALA A 242 -19.85 19.79 12.62
N GLY A 243 -19.20 19.66 11.44
CA GLY A 243 -18.44 20.75 10.81
C GLY A 243 -17.09 21.06 11.46
N LYS A 244 -16.61 20.23 12.41
CA LYS A 244 -15.37 20.47 13.16
C LYS A 244 -14.13 19.96 12.38
N TYR A 245 -13.94 20.44 11.14
CA TYR A 245 -12.98 19.88 10.19
C TYR A 245 -11.52 19.89 10.69
N GLU A 246 -11.00 21.03 11.13
CA GLU A 246 -9.60 21.12 11.60
C GLU A 246 -9.32 20.22 12.82
N SER A 247 -10.25 20.16 13.80
CA SER A 247 -10.08 19.30 14.96
C SER A 247 -10.18 17.82 14.60
N SER A 248 -10.98 17.49 13.58
CA SER A 248 -11.09 16.15 13.01
C SER A 248 -9.79 15.72 12.34
N LEU A 249 -9.16 16.59 11.52
CA LEU A 249 -7.85 16.32 10.91
C LEU A 249 -6.77 16.05 11.97
N ARG A 250 -6.73 16.85 13.03
CA ARG A 250 -5.80 16.59 14.14
C ARG A 250 -6.06 15.25 14.84
N SER A 251 -7.33 14.87 14.97
CA SER A 251 -7.73 13.58 15.58
C SER A 251 -7.41 12.41 14.66
N ILE A 252 -7.65 12.52 13.37
CA ILE A 252 -7.28 11.52 12.36
C ILE A 252 -5.78 11.27 12.40
N LYS A 253 -4.96 12.34 12.40
CA LYS A 253 -3.51 12.22 12.51
C LYS A 253 -3.08 11.42 13.75
N LYS A 254 -3.66 11.72 14.93
CA LYS A 254 -3.36 10.99 16.18
C LYS A 254 -3.75 9.51 16.10
N VAL A 255 -4.89 9.17 15.48
CA VAL A 255 -5.32 7.78 15.31
C VAL A 255 -4.38 7.06 14.33
N LYS A 256 -4.04 7.65 13.18
CA LYS A 256 -3.07 7.09 12.23
C LYS A 256 -1.70 6.83 12.89
N GLU A 257 -1.20 7.77 13.69
CA GLU A 257 0.04 7.60 14.46
C GLU A 257 -0.06 6.48 15.50
N LYS A 258 -1.20 6.34 16.18
CA LYS A 258 -1.44 5.23 17.13
C LYS A 258 -1.42 3.89 16.41
N ILE A 259 -2.08 3.76 15.27
CA ILE A 259 -2.10 2.54 14.44
C ILE A 259 -0.67 2.19 13.99
N ARG A 260 0.08 3.17 13.47
CA ARG A 260 1.47 2.99 13.02
C ARG A 260 2.38 2.49 14.16
N ARG A 261 2.28 3.12 15.34
CA ARG A 261 3.05 2.68 16.52
C ARG A 261 2.66 1.28 16.97
N MET A 262 1.37 0.96 16.98
CA MET A 262 0.86 -0.36 17.33
C MET A 262 1.43 -1.42 16.38
N ARG A 263 1.32 -1.23 15.05
CA ARG A 263 1.87 -2.16 14.05
C ARG A 263 3.38 -2.34 14.20
N ARG A 264 4.14 -1.24 14.35
CA ARG A 264 5.60 -1.30 14.55
C ARG A 264 5.96 -2.09 15.80
N ALA A 265 5.29 -1.84 16.93
CA ALA A 265 5.51 -2.57 18.17
C ALA A 265 5.23 -4.08 18.00
N GLY A 266 4.14 -4.44 17.35
CA GLY A 266 3.79 -5.83 17.06
C GLY A 266 4.83 -6.54 16.21
N LEU A 267 5.22 -5.94 15.09
CA LEU A 267 6.21 -6.52 14.17
C LEU A 267 7.62 -6.63 14.80
N SER A 268 7.94 -5.78 15.78
CA SER A 268 9.20 -5.82 16.53
C SER A 268 9.15 -6.76 17.74
N SER A 269 8.00 -7.34 18.07
CA SER A 269 7.85 -8.31 19.17
C SER A 269 8.35 -9.71 18.78
N ALA A 270 8.47 -10.61 19.75
CA ALA A 270 8.82 -12.00 19.49
C ALA A 270 7.78 -12.72 18.60
N GLN A 271 6.51 -12.35 18.72
CA GLN A 271 5.39 -12.92 17.94
C GLN A 271 5.24 -12.29 16.54
N LYS A 272 5.94 -11.17 16.26
CA LYS A 272 5.96 -10.49 14.94
C LYS A 272 4.55 -10.33 14.34
N GLU A 273 4.33 -10.96 13.21
CA GLU A 273 3.07 -10.90 12.45
C GLU A 273 1.85 -11.51 13.18
N PHE A 274 2.07 -12.35 14.18
CA PHE A 274 1.04 -12.99 15.01
C PHE A 274 0.78 -12.27 16.34
N SER A 275 1.50 -11.18 16.59
CA SER A 275 1.26 -10.36 17.79
C SER A 275 -0.17 -9.79 17.80
N ALA A 276 -0.73 -9.61 18.99
CA ALA A 276 -2.07 -9.03 19.15
C ALA A 276 -2.18 -7.63 18.48
N GLU A 277 -1.10 -6.87 18.46
CA GLU A 277 -1.01 -5.58 17.78
C GLU A 277 -1.14 -5.70 16.25
N ASN A 278 -0.45 -6.67 15.67
CA ASN A 278 -0.50 -6.85 14.22
C ASN A 278 -1.80 -7.52 13.78
N ILE A 279 -2.35 -8.43 14.58
CA ILE A 279 -3.68 -8.99 14.34
C ILE A 279 -4.75 -7.91 14.43
N ALA A 280 -4.69 -6.99 15.43
CA ALA A 280 -5.58 -5.84 15.50
C ALA A 280 -5.49 -4.96 14.26
N PHE A 281 -4.29 -4.72 13.74
CA PHE A 281 -4.09 -4.01 12.47
C PHE A 281 -4.75 -4.74 11.30
N LYS A 282 -4.59 -6.07 11.20
CA LYS A 282 -5.23 -6.89 10.16
C LYS A 282 -6.77 -6.85 10.29
N ILE A 283 -7.34 -6.87 11.51
CA ILE A 283 -8.77 -6.70 11.75
C ILE A 283 -9.25 -5.35 11.18
N LEU A 284 -8.57 -4.24 11.54
CA LEU A 284 -8.93 -2.90 11.08
C LEU A 284 -8.82 -2.75 9.54
N ARG A 285 -7.90 -3.47 8.89
CA ARG A 285 -7.79 -3.53 7.43
C ARG A 285 -8.98 -4.29 6.84
N ARG A 286 -9.26 -5.48 7.36
CA ARG A 286 -10.30 -6.40 6.84
C ARG A 286 -11.72 -5.85 7.01
N ASN A 287 -12.01 -5.17 8.12
CA ASN A 287 -13.33 -4.56 8.37
C ASN A 287 -13.50 -3.14 7.77
N GLY A 288 -12.55 -2.69 6.94
CA GLY A 288 -12.62 -1.42 6.23
C GLY A 288 -12.33 -0.17 7.07
N THR A 289 -12.02 -0.28 8.36
CA THR A 289 -11.76 0.89 9.23
C THR A 289 -10.58 1.73 8.74
N LEU A 290 -9.50 1.10 8.24
CA LEU A 290 -8.35 1.83 7.71
C LEU A 290 -8.71 2.61 6.43
N ALA A 291 -9.45 1.99 5.53
CA ALA A 291 -9.92 2.65 4.30
C ALA A 291 -10.84 3.85 4.62
N ARG A 292 -11.79 3.66 5.55
CA ARG A 292 -12.68 4.72 6.03
C ARG A 292 -11.89 5.89 6.63
N LEU A 293 -10.91 5.60 7.49
CA LEU A 293 -10.07 6.64 8.11
C LEU A 293 -9.27 7.43 7.06
N SER A 294 -8.79 6.75 6.02
CA SER A 294 -8.10 7.39 4.90
C SER A 294 -9.05 8.29 4.10
N GLN A 295 -10.24 7.80 3.76
CA GLN A 295 -11.26 8.57 3.04
C GLN A 295 -11.71 9.82 3.84
N MET A 296 -11.93 9.65 5.15
CA MET A 296 -12.26 10.77 6.06
C MET A 296 -11.15 11.81 6.05
N ASN A 297 -9.87 11.40 6.07
CA ASN A 297 -8.75 12.34 6.01
C ASN A 297 -8.78 13.18 4.73
N HIS A 298 -8.95 12.55 3.56
CA HIS A 298 -8.98 13.25 2.28
C HIS A 298 -10.17 14.20 2.18
N SER A 299 -11.38 13.69 2.40
CA SER A 299 -12.59 14.50 2.26
C SER A 299 -12.64 15.67 3.26
N THR A 300 -12.11 15.47 4.48
CA THR A 300 -12.05 16.54 5.48
C THR A 300 -10.99 17.57 5.13
N TYR A 301 -9.83 17.13 4.61
CA TYR A 301 -8.79 18.03 4.12
C TYR A 301 -9.30 18.88 2.96
N ASP A 302 -9.95 18.25 1.97
CA ASP A 302 -10.52 18.97 0.82
C ASP A 302 -11.55 20.01 1.27
N LYS A 303 -12.45 19.68 2.21
CA LYS A 303 -13.40 20.62 2.78
C LYS A 303 -12.73 21.77 3.54
N THR A 304 -11.62 21.51 4.21
CA THR A 304 -10.88 22.53 4.97
C THR A 304 -10.12 23.49 4.04
N MET A 305 -9.64 22.99 2.90
CA MET A 305 -8.84 23.77 1.95
C MET A 305 -9.68 24.42 0.85
N SER A 306 -10.91 23.95 0.63
CA SER A 306 -11.80 24.56 -0.35
C SER A 306 -12.31 25.92 0.15
N MET A 307 -12.22 26.92 -0.71
CA MET A 307 -12.86 28.22 -0.53
C MET A 307 -14.18 28.18 -1.34
N LEU A 308 -15.30 28.00 -0.65
CA LEU A 308 -16.61 28.09 -1.28
C LEU A 308 -17.04 29.56 -1.25
N ASP A 309 -17.40 30.09 -2.41
CA ASP A 309 -18.05 31.43 -2.45
C ASP A 309 -19.36 31.34 -1.68
N GLU A 310 -19.51 32.17 -0.66
CA GLU A 310 -20.78 32.39 0.03
C GLU A 310 -21.75 33.13 -0.91
N LYS A 311 -22.23 32.46 -1.94
CA LYS A 311 -23.30 32.98 -2.79
C LYS A 311 -24.29 31.87 -3.09
N GLU A 312 -25.54 32.21 -2.75
CA GLU A 312 -26.81 31.54 -3.03
C GLU A 312 -27.38 30.69 -1.89
N GLU A 313 -27.77 31.38 -0.80
CA GLU A 313 -29.01 31.13 -0.10
C GLU A 313 -29.76 32.45 -0.03
N GLU A 314 -30.53 32.78 -1.09
CA GLU A 314 -31.70 33.66 -1.08
C GLU A 314 -32.90 32.89 -1.62
#